data_9888b0bc9968082865226be8182969fc
#
_entry.id   9888b0bc9968082865226be8182969fc
#
_cell.length_a   1.000
_cell.length_b   1.000
_cell.length_c   1.000
_cell.angle_alpha   90.00
_cell.angle_beta   90.00
_cell.angle_gamma   90.00
#
_symmetry.space_group_name_H-M   'P 1'
#
loop_
_entity.id
_entity.type
_entity.pdbx_description
1 polymer ?
#
loop_
_entity_poly.entity_id
_entity_poly.type
_entity_poly.pdbx_seq_one_letter_code
_entity_poly.pdbx_strand_id
1 'polypeptide(L)'
;FYTFCKRLSPCREFNRRGLDSLIRCGALDGLGANRRQMLEIADRVIDQLDDQNRRNLDGQMGFFDTPGLEGNDEIPLPDVPELPYAELLAMEKEVAGLYLSGHPLAPYAPLYKTLRAARIDRILASLEEGGGYADGAQVQLLGMIGAVRTQTTKSGGVMAYVQFEDLYG
;
A
#
# COMPACT_ATOMS: atom_id res chain seq x y z
N PHE A 1 8.66 7.91 -14.21
CA PHE A 1 9.04 6.71 -13.44
C PHE A 1 10.51 6.34 -13.66
N TYR A 2 10.96 6.07 -14.91
CA TYR A 2 12.35 5.70 -15.23
C TYR A 2 13.37 6.73 -14.72
N THR A 3 13.11 8.01 -14.94
CA THR A 3 13.98 9.11 -14.46
C THR A 3 14.13 9.12 -12.93
N PHE A 4 13.07 8.78 -12.19
CA PHE A 4 13.12 8.63 -10.75
C PHE A 4 14.05 7.47 -10.35
N CYS A 5 13.88 6.29 -10.94
CA CYS A 5 14.73 5.13 -10.69
C CYS A 5 16.20 5.41 -11.05
N LYS A 6 16.46 6.06 -12.19
CA LYS A 6 17.80 6.44 -12.65
C LYS A 6 18.52 7.36 -11.65
N ARG A 7 17.80 8.32 -11.07
CA ARG A 7 18.36 9.24 -10.06
C ARG A 7 18.72 8.53 -8.75
N LEU A 8 17.95 7.50 -8.39
CA LEU A 8 18.16 6.77 -7.13
C LEU A 8 19.07 5.54 -7.28
N SER A 9 19.33 5.09 -8.51
CA SER A 9 20.17 3.90 -8.75
C SER A 9 21.56 3.94 -8.13
N PRO A 10 22.23 5.10 -7.90
CA PRO A 10 23.49 5.15 -7.18
C PRO A 10 23.35 4.95 -5.65
N CYS A 11 22.14 5.05 -5.10
CA CYS A 11 21.91 4.91 -3.67
C CYS A 11 21.86 3.44 -3.28
N ARG A 12 22.67 3.01 -2.32
CA ARG A 12 22.73 1.60 -1.85
C ARG A 12 21.42 1.09 -1.27
N GLU A 13 20.62 1.98 -0.71
CA GLU A 13 19.32 1.70 -0.11
C GLU A 13 18.23 1.49 -1.16
N PHE A 14 18.43 1.97 -2.38
CA PHE A 14 17.48 1.78 -3.47
C PHE A 14 17.63 0.37 -4.05
N ASN A 15 16.64 -0.45 -3.82
CA ASN A 15 16.62 -1.85 -4.25
C ASN A 15 15.21 -2.26 -4.71
N ARG A 16 15.09 -3.46 -5.32
CA ARG A 16 13.82 -3.99 -5.84
C ARG A 16 12.69 -3.97 -4.81
N ARG A 17 12.97 -4.42 -3.58
CA ARG A 17 11.97 -4.46 -2.51
C ARG A 17 11.50 -3.05 -2.13
N GLY A 18 12.43 -2.11 -2.02
CA GLY A 18 12.12 -0.71 -1.74
C GLY A 18 11.27 -0.07 -2.84
N LEU A 19 11.63 -0.31 -4.11
CA LEU A 19 10.86 0.19 -5.25
C LEU A 19 9.46 -0.43 -5.29
N ASP A 20 9.33 -1.76 -5.13
CA ASP A 20 8.04 -2.45 -5.06
C ASP A 20 7.15 -1.86 -3.95
N SER A 21 7.72 -1.64 -2.77
CA SER A 21 6.99 -1.03 -1.64
C SER A 21 6.53 0.39 -1.95
N LEU A 22 7.38 1.22 -2.58
CA LEU A 22 7.01 2.59 -2.97
C LEU A 22 5.89 2.62 -4.01
N ILE A 23 5.91 1.69 -4.98
CA ILE A 23 4.84 1.58 -5.97
C ILE A 23 3.54 1.14 -5.28
N ARG A 24 3.59 0.08 -4.47
CA ARG A 24 2.41 -0.50 -3.81
C ARG A 24 1.73 0.48 -2.85
N CYS A 25 2.49 1.27 -2.11
CA CYS A 25 1.90 2.29 -1.23
C CYS A 25 1.45 3.56 -1.95
N GLY A 26 1.64 3.67 -3.28
CA GLY A 26 1.21 4.83 -4.07
C GLY A 26 2.14 6.05 -3.97
N ALA A 27 3.33 5.90 -3.38
CA ALA A 27 4.29 7.01 -3.28
C ALA A 27 4.77 7.54 -4.64
N LEU A 28 4.63 6.75 -5.70
CA LEU A 28 5.04 7.11 -7.05
C LEU A 28 3.85 7.46 -7.96
N ASP A 29 2.65 7.55 -7.42
CA ASP A 29 1.47 8.00 -8.18
C ASP A 29 1.73 9.40 -8.75
N GLY A 30 1.31 9.63 -9.98
CA GLY A 30 1.55 10.90 -10.65
C GLY A 30 2.88 11.01 -11.43
N LEU A 31 3.74 9.97 -11.44
CA LEU A 31 4.93 9.93 -12.28
C LEU A 31 4.66 9.52 -13.75
N GLY A 32 3.42 9.71 -14.21
CA GLY A 32 3.03 9.45 -15.59
C GLY A 32 2.75 7.99 -15.94
N ALA A 33 2.71 7.10 -14.94
CA ALA A 33 2.36 5.69 -15.09
C ALA A 33 1.41 5.27 -13.95
N ASN A 34 0.56 4.28 -14.20
CA ASN A 34 -0.25 3.67 -13.15
C ASN A 34 0.56 2.61 -12.37
N ARG A 35 0.09 2.19 -11.19
CA ARG A 35 0.83 1.25 -10.32
C ARG A 35 1.08 -0.09 -11.00
N ARG A 36 0.10 -0.61 -11.72
CA ARG A 36 0.25 -1.87 -12.46
C ARG A 36 1.34 -1.78 -13.52
N GLN A 37 1.36 -0.72 -14.32
CA GLN A 37 2.40 -0.49 -15.31
C GLN A 37 3.79 -0.45 -14.66
N MET A 38 3.92 0.29 -13.56
CA MET A 38 5.19 0.40 -12.82
C MET A 38 5.64 -0.96 -12.28
N LEU A 39 4.73 -1.76 -11.69
CA LEU A 39 5.04 -3.09 -11.16
C LEU A 39 5.51 -4.04 -12.27
N GLU A 40 4.88 -4.01 -13.46
CA GLU A 40 5.23 -4.89 -14.57
C GLU A 40 6.63 -4.63 -15.16
N ILE A 41 7.14 -3.39 -15.04
CA ILE A 41 8.46 -3.04 -15.59
C ILE A 41 9.54 -2.83 -14.53
N ALA A 42 9.21 -2.79 -13.24
CA ALA A 42 10.13 -2.43 -12.17
C ALA A 42 11.43 -3.26 -12.18
N ASP A 43 11.31 -4.57 -12.32
CA ASP A 43 12.49 -5.46 -12.36
C ASP A 43 13.38 -5.17 -13.56
N ARG A 44 12.78 -4.96 -14.73
CA ARG A 44 13.54 -4.65 -15.95
C ARG A 44 14.26 -3.31 -15.86
N VAL A 45 13.62 -2.32 -15.23
CA VAL A 45 14.22 -1.00 -14.99
C VAL A 45 15.43 -1.13 -14.07
N ILE A 46 15.33 -1.86 -12.98
CA ILE A 46 16.45 -2.07 -12.05
C ILE A 46 17.58 -2.82 -12.72
N ASP A 47 17.29 -3.92 -13.44
CA ASP A 47 18.32 -4.70 -14.15
C ASP A 47 19.09 -3.84 -15.15
N GLN A 48 18.37 -3.03 -15.93
CA GLN A 48 18.99 -2.12 -16.89
C GLN A 48 19.89 -1.08 -16.23
N LEU A 49 19.42 -0.49 -15.10
CA LEU A 49 20.20 0.50 -14.37
C LEU A 49 21.43 -0.11 -13.69
N ASP A 50 21.32 -1.32 -13.16
CA ASP A 50 22.44 -2.05 -12.57
C ASP A 50 23.49 -2.37 -13.62
N ASP A 51 23.08 -2.79 -14.81
CA ASP A 51 24.01 -3.04 -15.93
C ASP A 51 24.68 -1.76 -16.42
N GLN A 52 23.98 -0.64 -16.49
CA GLN A 52 24.56 0.66 -16.81
C GLN A 52 25.57 1.10 -15.76
N ASN A 53 25.25 0.96 -14.47
CA ASN A 53 26.14 1.31 -13.37
C ASN A 53 27.44 0.46 -13.39
N ARG A 54 27.33 -0.84 -13.67
CA ARG A 54 28.51 -1.73 -13.79
C ARG A 54 29.42 -1.31 -14.94
N ARG A 55 28.86 -1.02 -16.12
CA ARG A 55 29.64 -0.56 -17.28
C ARG A 55 30.38 0.76 -16.99
N ASN A 56 29.70 1.69 -16.31
CA ASN A 56 30.30 2.97 -15.91
C ASN A 56 31.46 2.79 -14.90
N LEU A 57 31.37 1.80 -13.98
CA LEU A 57 32.42 1.51 -13.01
C LEU A 57 33.64 0.85 -13.65
N ASP A 58 33.46 0.00 -14.66
CA ASP A 58 34.54 -0.69 -15.38
C ASP A 58 35.31 0.23 -16.35
N GLY A 59 34.96 1.52 -16.41
CA GLY A 59 35.67 2.50 -17.26
C GLY A 59 35.53 2.23 -18.77
N GLN A 60 34.71 1.29 -19.17
CA GLN A 60 34.34 1.08 -20.56
C GLN A 60 33.28 2.11 -20.96
N MET A 61 33.73 3.34 -21.28
CA MET A 61 32.92 4.23 -22.12
C MET A 61 32.63 3.46 -23.41
N GLY A 62 31.39 2.99 -23.56
CA GLY A 62 30.93 2.37 -24.81
C GLY A 62 31.14 3.38 -25.93
N PHE A 63 31.61 2.92 -27.08
CA PHE A 63 31.80 3.74 -28.29
C PHE A 63 30.52 4.52 -28.70
N PHE A 64 29.38 4.23 -28.07
CA PHE A 64 28.07 4.88 -28.25
C PHE A 64 27.71 5.89 -27.15
N ASP A 65 28.55 6.08 -26.12
CA ASP A 65 28.36 7.11 -25.08
C ASP A 65 28.85 8.49 -25.58
N THR A 66 28.47 8.85 -26.81
CA THR A 66 28.73 10.20 -27.34
C THR A 66 27.76 11.15 -26.62
N PRO A 67 28.24 12.21 -25.93
CA PRO A 67 27.38 13.23 -25.34
C PRO A 67 26.52 13.85 -26.45
N GLY A 68 25.21 13.56 -26.45
CA GLY A 68 24.28 14.06 -27.46
C GLY A 68 23.46 12.99 -28.20
N LEU A 69 23.81 11.71 -28.08
CA LEU A 69 22.96 10.58 -28.48
C LEU A 69 22.47 9.89 -27.20
N GLU A 70 21.70 10.61 -26.37
CA GLU A 70 20.85 9.96 -25.38
C GLU A 70 19.84 9.13 -26.15
N GLY A 71 20.23 7.87 -26.43
CA GLY A 71 19.26 6.88 -26.87
C GLY A 71 18.15 6.85 -25.83
N ASN A 72 16.93 6.78 -26.29
CA ASN A 72 15.76 6.70 -25.43
C ASN A 72 15.81 5.31 -24.73
N ASP A 73 16.71 5.20 -23.71
CA ASP A 73 16.90 3.99 -22.90
C ASP A 73 15.70 3.70 -22.00
N GLU A 74 14.66 4.52 -22.12
CA GLU A 74 13.45 4.40 -21.32
C GLU A 74 12.64 3.17 -21.75
N ILE A 75 12.43 2.27 -20.82
CA ILE A 75 11.59 1.08 -21.03
C ILE A 75 10.16 1.56 -21.28
N PRO A 76 9.54 1.18 -22.42
CA PRO A 76 8.19 1.59 -22.71
C PRO A 76 7.22 1.01 -21.67
N LEU A 77 6.27 1.84 -21.24
CA LEU A 77 5.20 1.41 -20.36
C LEU A 77 4.26 0.44 -21.09
N PRO A 78 3.87 -0.67 -20.47
CA PRO A 78 2.87 -1.57 -21.03
C PRO A 78 1.50 -0.88 -21.12
N ASP A 79 0.73 -1.20 -22.14
CA ASP A 79 -0.65 -0.71 -22.28
C ASP A 79 -1.60 -1.58 -21.45
N VAL A 80 -1.59 -1.37 -20.12
CA VAL A 80 -2.43 -2.09 -19.17
C VAL A 80 -3.21 -1.10 -18.29
N PRO A 81 -4.48 -1.39 -17.99
CA PRO A 81 -5.28 -0.58 -17.10
C PRO A 81 -4.75 -0.70 -15.66
N GLU A 82 -5.07 0.30 -14.83
CA GLU A 82 -4.78 0.26 -13.41
C GLU A 82 -5.48 -0.93 -12.72
N LEU A 83 -4.91 -1.36 -11.59
CA LEU A 83 -5.50 -2.36 -10.74
C LEU A 83 -6.87 -1.90 -10.18
N PRO A 84 -7.79 -2.84 -9.89
CA PRO A 84 -9.02 -2.50 -9.20
C PRO A 84 -8.76 -1.74 -7.89
N TYR A 85 -9.60 -0.76 -7.58
CA TYR A 85 -9.42 0.10 -6.41
C TYR A 85 -9.27 -0.68 -5.09
N ALA A 86 -10.00 -1.79 -4.94
CA ALA A 86 -9.89 -2.65 -3.76
C ALA A 86 -8.49 -3.29 -3.64
N GLU A 87 -7.84 -3.63 -4.75
CA GLU A 87 -6.49 -4.18 -4.76
C GLU A 87 -5.46 -3.11 -4.41
N LEU A 88 -5.64 -1.87 -4.90
CA LEU A 88 -4.77 -0.74 -4.54
C LEU A 88 -4.80 -0.50 -3.02
N LEU A 89 -5.98 -0.47 -2.42
CA LEU A 89 -6.12 -0.33 -0.97
C LEU A 89 -5.52 -1.50 -0.20
N ALA A 90 -5.67 -2.74 -0.70
CA ALA A 90 -5.07 -3.91 -0.08
C ALA A 90 -3.54 -3.85 -0.09
N MET A 91 -2.93 -3.41 -1.19
CA MET A 91 -1.49 -3.21 -1.30
C MET A 91 -0.98 -2.11 -0.34
N GLU A 92 -1.69 -0.99 -0.23
CA GLU A 92 -1.36 0.06 0.73
C GLU A 92 -1.37 -0.47 2.17
N LYS A 93 -2.43 -1.20 2.55
CA LYS A 93 -2.55 -1.80 3.88
C LYS A 93 -1.45 -2.82 4.17
N GLU A 94 -1.08 -3.64 3.16
CA GLU A 94 -0.01 -4.64 3.29
C GLU A 94 1.35 -3.98 3.54
N VAL A 95 1.67 -2.92 2.82
CA VAL A 95 3.00 -2.30 2.84
C VAL A 95 3.13 -1.22 3.90
N ALA A 96 2.15 -0.32 3.98
CA ALA A 96 2.17 0.83 4.90
C ALA A 96 1.44 0.56 6.22
N GLY A 97 0.66 -0.52 6.33
CA GLY A 97 -0.19 -0.80 7.47
C GLY A 97 -1.46 0.07 7.53
N LEU A 98 -1.61 0.99 6.59
CA LEU A 98 -2.68 1.98 6.52
C LEU A 98 -3.27 2.04 5.11
N TYR A 99 -4.51 2.49 5.01
CA TYR A 99 -5.12 2.87 3.75
C TYR A 99 -4.79 4.35 3.48
N LEU A 100 -4.08 4.64 2.39
CA LEU A 100 -3.59 5.99 2.07
C LEU A 100 -4.50 6.71 1.06
N SER A 101 -4.98 6.00 0.04
CA SER A 101 -5.81 6.58 -1.04
C SER A 101 -7.30 6.64 -0.70
N GLY A 102 -7.72 6.00 0.39
CA GLY A 102 -9.10 5.96 0.83
C GLY A 102 -9.35 4.81 1.80
N HIS A 103 -10.61 4.52 2.10
CA HIS A 103 -10.97 3.45 3.01
C HIS A 103 -11.99 2.50 2.36
N PRO A 104 -11.85 1.16 2.48
CA PRO A 104 -12.79 0.20 1.90
C PRO A 104 -14.24 0.41 2.34
N LEU A 105 -14.46 0.93 3.55
CA LEU A 105 -15.78 1.24 4.08
C LEU A 105 -16.33 2.61 3.66
N ALA A 106 -15.57 3.44 2.92
CA ALA A 106 -16.04 4.76 2.51
C ALA A 106 -17.38 4.73 1.75
N PRO A 107 -17.65 3.78 0.83
CA PRO A 107 -18.96 3.68 0.17
C PRO A 107 -20.12 3.39 1.13
N TYR A 108 -19.82 2.81 2.30
CA TYR A 108 -20.81 2.44 3.30
C TYR A 108 -21.00 3.51 4.39
N ALA A 109 -20.31 4.64 4.31
CA ALA A 109 -20.44 5.74 5.27
C ALA A 109 -21.89 6.19 5.56
N PRO A 110 -22.81 6.26 4.57
CA PRO A 110 -24.20 6.61 4.84
C PRO A 110 -24.92 5.61 5.75
N LEU A 111 -24.51 4.33 5.74
CA LEU A 111 -25.13 3.28 6.57
C LEU A 111 -24.90 3.48 8.06
N TYR A 112 -23.80 4.12 8.47
CA TYR A 112 -23.54 4.44 9.87
C TYR A 112 -24.70 5.24 10.49
N LYS A 113 -25.23 6.22 9.76
CA LYS A 113 -26.39 7.01 10.21
C LYS A 113 -27.68 6.19 10.19
N THR A 114 -27.93 5.44 9.12
CA THR A 114 -29.16 4.65 8.95
C THR A 114 -29.27 3.56 10.00
N LEU A 115 -28.18 2.86 10.27
CA LEU A 115 -28.12 1.79 11.26
C LEU A 115 -27.87 2.29 12.69
N ARG A 116 -27.63 3.58 12.86
CA ARG A 116 -27.19 4.17 14.15
C ARG A 116 -25.98 3.43 14.72
N ALA A 117 -25.07 3.02 13.85
CA ALA A 117 -23.87 2.29 14.26
C ALA A 117 -22.98 3.17 15.15
N ALA A 118 -22.54 2.59 16.27
CA ALA A 118 -21.58 3.23 17.13
C ALA A 118 -20.21 3.23 16.46
N ARG A 119 -19.40 4.24 16.75
CA ARG A 119 -18.02 4.38 16.24
C ARG A 119 -17.07 3.87 17.31
N ILE A 120 -16.07 3.10 16.87
CA ILE A 120 -15.06 2.51 17.77
C ILE A 120 -14.28 3.61 18.49
N ASP A 121 -13.84 4.67 17.76
CA ASP A 121 -13.13 5.81 18.37
C ASP A 121 -13.92 6.47 19.52
N ARG A 122 -15.25 6.57 19.38
CA ARG A 122 -16.10 7.13 20.43
C ARG A 122 -16.30 6.20 21.61
N ILE A 123 -16.36 4.89 21.36
CA ILE A 123 -16.43 3.89 22.43
C ILE A 123 -15.14 3.93 23.23
N LEU A 124 -13.97 3.92 22.57
CA LEU A 124 -12.67 3.97 23.25
C LEU A 124 -12.48 5.26 24.04
N ALA A 125 -12.80 6.41 23.45
CA ALA A 125 -12.73 7.69 24.16
C ALA A 125 -13.63 7.72 25.41
N SER A 126 -14.82 7.08 25.37
CA SER A 126 -15.70 7.02 26.52
C SER A 126 -15.15 6.14 27.66
N LEU A 127 -14.28 5.19 27.37
CA LEU A 127 -13.61 4.37 28.38
C LEU A 127 -12.48 5.14 29.10
N GLU A 128 -11.83 6.06 28.39
CA GLU A 128 -10.70 6.84 28.92
C GLU A 128 -11.19 8.08 29.68
N GLU A 129 -12.15 8.81 29.14
CA GLU A 129 -12.61 10.11 29.64
C GLU A 129 -13.80 10.00 30.60
N GLY A 130 -14.47 8.86 30.64
CA GLY A 130 -15.71 8.65 31.40
C GLY A 130 -16.90 9.39 30.80
N GLY A 131 -17.83 8.67 30.25
CA GLY A 131 -19.07 9.22 29.67
C GLY A 131 -19.35 8.64 28.27
N GLY A 132 -20.61 8.63 27.85
CA GLY A 132 -21.07 8.15 26.56
C GLY A 132 -21.57 6.71 26.56
N TYR A 133 -20.72 5.71 26.76
CA TYR A 133 -21.13 4.31 26.82
C TYR A 133 -20.90 3.75 28.24
N ALA A 134 -21.97 3.24 28.84
CA ALA A 134 -21.88 2.57 30.14
C ALA A 134 -21.39 1.13 29.97
N ASP A 135 -20.78 0.58 31.04
CA ASP A 135 -20.45 -0.85 31.08
C ASP A 135 -21.71 -1.71 30.90
N GLY A 136 -21.62 -2.76 30.06
CA GLY A 136 -22.76 -3.58 29.69
C GLY A 136 -23.71 -2.99 28.64
N ALA A 137 -23.47 -1.78 28.13
CA ALA A 137 -24.29 -1.20 27.07
C ALA A 137 -24.20 -2.03 25.79
N GLN A 138 -25.36 -2.26 25.18
CA GLN A 138 -25.45 -2.91 23.86
C GLN A 138 -25.19 -1.89 22.77
N VAL A 139 -24.26 -2.16 21.88
CA VAL A 139 -23.88 -1.29 20.76
C VAL A 139 -23.97 -2.06 19.46
N GLN A 140 -24.37 -1.37 18.39
CA GLN A 140 -24.33 -1.89 17.03
C GLN A 140 -23.11 -1.33 16.34
N LEU A 141 -22.24 -2.19 15.81
CA LEU A 141 -21.07 -1.79 15.06
C LEU A 141 -21.24 -2.08 13.58
N LEU A 142 -20.64 -1.26 12.73
CA LEU A 142 -20.48 -1.48 11.30
C LEU A 142 -18.98 -1.41 10.98
N GLY A 143 -18.44 -2.47 10.39
CA GLY A 143 -17.02 -2.50 10.08
C GLY A 143 -16.59 -3.74 9.32
N MET A 144 -15.29 -3.91 9.16
CA MET A 144 -14.65 -5.06 8.52
C MET A 144 -14.03 -5.99 9.54
N ILE A 145 -14.08 -7.27 9.25
CA ILE A 145 -13.34 -8.29 9.98
C ILE A 145 -11.98 -8.44 9.30
N GLY A 146 -10.92 -7.98 9.96
CA GLY A 146 -9.55 -8.07 9.46
C GLY A 146 -8.95 -9.46 9.68
N ALA A 147 -9.07 -10.01 10.90
CA ALA A 147 -8.56 -11.33 11.23
C ALA A 147 -9.48 -12.02 12.25
N VAL A 148 -9.54 -13.34 12.17
CA VAL A 148 -10.24 -14.20 13.13
C VAL A 148 -9.27 -15.26 13.62
N ARG A 149 -9.07 -15.34 14.94
CA ARG A 149 -8.27 -16.37 15.60
C ARG A 149 -9.16 -17.14 16.54
N THR A 150 -9.33 -18.43 16.29
CA THR A 150 -10.09 -19.32 17.16
C THR A 150 -9.19 -20.01 18.19
N GLN A 151 -9.72 -20.22 19.39
CA GLN A 151 -9.04 -20.93 20.46
C GLN A 151 -10.04 -21.79 21.22
N THR A 152 -9.65 -23.02 21.57
CA THR A 152 -10.44 -23.90 22.43
C THR A 152 -10.23 -23.48 23.88
N THR A 153 -11.32 -23.27 24.61
CA THR A 153 -11.32 -22.94 26.04
C THR A 153 -11.01 -24.19 26.88
N LYS A 154 -10.58 -24.00 28.13
CA LYS A 154 -10.33 -25.08 29.08
C LYS A 154 -11.58 -25.95 29.34
N SER A 155 -12.77 -25.41 29.15
CA SER A 155 -14.06 -26.11 29.30
C SER A 155 -14.52 -26.81 28.04
N GLY A 156 -13.69 -26.88 26.96
CA GLY A 156 -14.03 -27.55 25.70
C GLY A 156 -14.86 -26.70 24.73
N GLY A 157 -15.20 -25.46 25.06
CA GLY A 157 -15.88 -24.54 24.16
C GLY A 157 -14.91 -23.90 23.16
N VAL A 158 -15.44 -23.37 22.06
CA VAL A 158 -14.65 -22.61 21.07
C VAL A 158 -14.88 -21.12 21.30
N MET A 159 -13.79 -20.36 21.35
CA MET A 159 -13.79 -18.90 21.46
C MET A 159 -13.06 -18.32 20.23
N ALA A 160 -13.51 -17.18 19.73
CA ALA A 160 -12.86 -16.47 18.65
C ALA A 160 -12.42 -15.07 19.12
N TYR A 161 -11.19 -14.70 18.76
CA TYR A 161 -10.72 -13.33 18.76
C TYR A 161 -10.91 -12.77 17.37
N VAL A 162 -11.60 -11.66 17.26
CA VAL A 162 -11.91 -10.99 15.99
C VAL A 162 -11.27 -9.62 15.99
N GLN A 163 -10.40 -9.38 15.03
CA GLN A 163 -9.93 -8.02 14.74
C GLN A 163 -10.99 -7.34 13.89
N PHE A 164 -11.52 -6.26 14.41
CA PHE A 164 -12.60 -5.51 13.80
C PHE A 164 -12.16 -4.07 13.61
N GLU A 165 -12.38 -3.51 12.43
CA GLU A 165 -11.96 -2.17 12.04
C GLU A 165 -13.16 -1.44 11.44
N ASP A 166 -13.44 -0.24 11.89
CA ASP A 166 -14.49 0.61 11.31
C ASP A 166 -13.91 1.72 10.42
N LEU A 167 -14.77 2.62 9.92
CA LEU A 167 -14.35 3.74 9.06
C LEU A 167 -13.47 4.76 9.81
N TYR A 168 -13.47 4.76 11.12
CA TYR A 168 -12.91 5.80 11.98
C TYR A 168 -11.73 5.35 12.85
N GLY A 169 -11.35 4.06 12.81
CA GLY A 169 -10.20 3.50 13.54
C GLY A 169 -10.33 2.06 13.97
#